data_8a622876f31a51d4587d94caa96b9ac3
#
_entry.id   8a622876f31a51d4587d94caa96b9ac3
#
_cell.length_a   1.000
_cell.length_b   1.000
_cell.length_c   1.000
_cell.angle_alpha   90.00
_cell.angle_beta   90.00
_cell.angle_gamma   90.00
#
_symmetry.space_group_name_H-M   'P 1'
#
loop_
_entity.id
_entity.type
_entity.pdbx_description
1 polymer ?
#
loop_
_entity_poly.entity_id
_entity_poly.type
_entity_poly.pdbx_seq_one_letter_code
_entity_poly.pdbx_strand_id
1 'polypeptide(L)'
;MTDFFPDELAASRPEDLGQLQSMLETFGAGRWDGDRDSLAFAVDDRTWRGVSTDRQQCTNRQCSFFSQCPFFTARERLDEVDVIVTNHDLLLADLASDESQILPAPEETLYVIDEAHHLADKARGQWAGFLASTSHRELLAQLEDCYEQTKSRLIDASLDELVSELAVQTKLPAAAANGLQTFDQVGLLLRGFEDEATAQGDAFQHRFVGGEIDDALAAECLNLAGLTERLEQMMQSARQTLEQAIPGADAAQRVVLESLVTVFGTFVGRLGSAANLWRLFGAADEQQGPSARWLDFTPDELLVHCTPIRVDTLLYEKLWSQCAGAVLTSATLAVGRDFSMLTESLGLPEDVVGVVVPSPFDYSAQGQLRIPRMSASPTDAAAHTEELPHLLPPL
;
A
#
# COMPACT_ATOMS: atom_id res chain seq x y z
N MET A 1 -5.02 26.95 8.12
CA MET A 1 -6.19 26.29 7.52
C MET A 1 -5.66 25.59 6.27
N THR A 2 -5.63 24.26 6.28
CA THR A 2 -5.16 23.49 5.12
C THR A 2 -6.26 23.55 4.05
N ASP A 3 -5.92 23.97 2.84
CA ASP A 3 -6.85 23.93 1.72
C ASP A 3 -6.81 22.50 1.14
N PHE A 4 -7.90 21.73 1.32
CA PHE A 4 -8.04 20.37 0.78
C PHE A 4 -8.33 20.34 -0.71
N PHE A 5 -8.69 21.49 -1.24
CA PHE A 5 -9.04 21.66 -2.65
C PHE A 5 -8.18 22.80 -3.24
N PRO A 6 -6.84 22.67 -3.18
CA PRO A 6 -6.01 23.69 -3.82
C PRO A 6 -6.42 23.77 -5.29
N ASP A 7 -6.48 24.99 -5.82
CA ASP A 7 -6.38 25.13 -7.26
C ASP A 7 -5.11 24.40 -7.68
N GLU A 8 -5.26 23.26 -8.33
CA GLU A 8 -4.17 22.31 -8.61
C GLU A 8 -2.99 22.99 -9.29
N LEU A 9 -3.27 24.06 -10.06
CA LEU A 9 -2.28 24.90 -10.71
C LEU A 9 -1.57 25.89 -9.79
N ALA A 10 -2.21 26.37 -8.71
CA ALA A 10 -1.63 27.38 -7.82
C ALA A 10 -0.62 26.81 -6.82
N ALA A 11 -0.70 25.51 -6.51
CA ALA A 11 0.21 24.81 -5.59
C ALA A 11 1.40 24.15 -6.29
N SER A 12 1.41 24.10 -7.63
CA SER A 12 2.45 23.43 -8.42
C SER A 12 3.67 24.36 -8.61
N ARG A 13 4.87 23.79 -8.49
CA ARG A 13 6.08 24.51 -8.87
C ARG A 13 6.08 24.76 -10.39
N PRO A 14 6.77 25.79 -10.89
CA PRO A 14 6.90 26.02 -12.36
C PRO A 14 7.42 24.80 -13.12
N GLU A 15 8.27 24.00 -12.50
CA GLU A 15 8.85 22.75 -13.06
C GLU A 15 7.77 21.67 -13.18
N ASP A 16 6.93 21.50 -12.16
CA ASP A 16 5.82 20.56 -12.14
C ASP A 16 4.80 20.90 -13.25
N LEU A 17 4.50 22.20 -13.44
CA LEU A 17 3.59 22.67 -14.49
C LEU A 17 4.11 22.35 -15.89
N GLY A 18 5.43 22.47 -16.12
CA GLY A 18 6.05 22.13 -17.41
C GLY A 18 5.95 20.63 -17.70
N GLN A 19 6.15 19.78 -16.70
CA GLN A 19 5.98 18.32 -16.84
C GLN A 19 4.51 17.96 -17.10
N LEU A 20 3.57 18.51 -16.33
CA LEU A 20 2.14 18.29 -16.52
C LEU A 20 1.65 18.70 -17.89
N GLN A 21 2.08 19.88 -18.39
CA GLN A 21 1.75 20.33 -19.73
C GLN A 21 2.29 19.36 -20.81
N SER A 22 3.54 18.91 -20.67
CA SER A 22 4.15 17.95 -21.60
C SER A 22 3.43 16.60 -21.60
N MET A 23 2.97 16.13 -20.44
CA MET A 23 2.16 14.92 -20.32
C MET A 23 0.82 15.08 -21.02
N LEU A 24 0.11 16.19 -20.79
CA LEU A 24 -1.18 16.48 -21.42
C LEU A 24 -1.08 16.58 -22.93
N GLU A 25 -0.06 17.27 -23.45
CA GLU A 25 0.18 17.40 -24.89
C GLU A 25 0.51 16.05 -25.54
N THR A 26 1.29 15.20 -24.85
CA THR A 26 1.68 13.90 -25.35
C THR A 26 0.51 12.93 -25.35
N PHE A 27 -0.30 12.95 -24.29
CA PHE A 27 -1.52 12.15 -24.15
C PHE A 27 -2.58 12.59 -25.17
N GLY A 28 -2.87 13.89 -25.26
CA GLY A 28 -3.85 14.43 -26.20
C GLY A 28 -3.48 14.24 -27.67
N ALA A 29 -2.18 14.09 -27.98
CA ALA A 29 -1.69 13.73 -29.31
C ALA A 29 -1.69 12.22 -29.60
N GLY A 30 -2.12 11.38 -28.67
CA GLY A 30 -2.11 9.92 -28.78
C GLY A 30 -0.71 9.30 -28.85
N ARG A 31 0.31 10.00 -28.35
CA ARG A 31 1.72 9.55 -28.34
C ARG A 31 2.15 8.94 -27.03
N TRP A 32 1.25 8.89 -26.07
CA TRP A 32 1.44 8.30 -24.75
C TRP A 32 0.14 7.64 -24.30
N ASP A 33 0.24 6.45 -23.74
CA ASP A 33 -0.88 5.60 -23.31
C ASP A 33 -1.22 5.72 -21.83
N GLY A 34 -0.52 6.58 -21.09
CA GLY A 34 -0.73 6.79 -19.66
C GLY A 34 0.17 5.94 -18.75
N ASP A 35 1.01 5.06 -19.29
CA ASP A 35 2.01 4.34 -18.53
C ASP A 35 3.23 5.24 -18.24
N ARG A 36 3.61 5.33 -16.95
CA ARG A 36 4.75 6.15 -16.50
C ARG A 36 6.05 5.78 -17.21
N ASP A 37 6.30 4.48 -17.35
CA ASP A 37 7.54 3.95 -17.88
C ASP A 37 7.66 4.14 -19.41
N SER A 38 6.52 4.40 -20.09
CA SER A 38 6.49 4.69 -21.52
C SER A 38 6.71 6.16 -21.88
N LEU A 39 6.82 7.06 -20.86
CA LEU A 39 7.13 8.48 -21.09
C LEU A 39 8.54 8.67 -21.61
N ALA A 40 8.70 9.56 -22.59
CA ALA A 40 10.00 9.91 -23.18
C ALA A 40 10.89 10.76 -22.24
N PHE A 41 10.40 11.16 -21.08
CA PHE A 41 11.10 11.98 -20.08
C PHE A 41 10.76 11.48 -18.67
N ALA A 42 11.69 11.71 -17.73
CA ALA A 42 11.50 11.33 -16.34
C ALA A 42 10.52 12.29 -15.66
N VAL A 43 9.58 11.74 -14.89
CA VAL A 43 8.63 12.47 -14.04
C VAL A 43 8.92 12.14 -12.58
N ASP A 44 9.06 13.18 -11.75
CA ASP A 44 9.25 12.97 -10.32
C ASP A 44 8.00 12.40 -9.64
N ASP A 45 8.18 11.74 -8.49
CA ASP A 45 7.11 11.04 -7.78
C ASP A 45 6.02 11.97 -7.26
N ARG A 46 6.31 13.23 -7.03
CA ARG A 46 5.33 14.21 -6.56
C ARG A 46 4.40 14.60 -7.71
N THR A 47 4.97 14.96 -8.86
CA THR A 47 4.21 15.29 -10.09
C THR A 47 3.38 14.09 -10.52
N TRP A 48 3.96 12.88 -10.49
CA TRP A 48 3.23 11.65 -10.82
C TRP A 48 2.04 11.41 -9.90
N ARG A 49 2.20 11.58 -8.60
CA ARG A 49 1.08 11.46 -7.63
C ARG A 49 -0.05 12.45 -7.88
N GLY A 50 0.25 13.62 -8.44
CA GLY A 50 -0.76 14.63 -8.80
C GLY A 50 -1.64 14.24 -10.00
N VAL A 51 -1.20 13.31 -10.85
CA VAL A 51 -1.93 12.84 -12.03
C VAL A 51 -2.35 11.39 -11.98
N SER A 52 -1.92 10.66 -10.96
CA SER A 52 -2.35 9.28 -10.69
C SER A 52 -3.48 9.26 -9.66
N THR A 53 -4.28 8.22 -9.71
CA THR A 53 -5.38 8.00 -8.77
C THR A 53 -5.35 6.56 -8.28
N ASP A 54 -5.90 6.32 -7.11
CA ASP A 54 -6.13 4.99 -6.58
C ASP A 54 -7.62 4.60 -6.65
N ARG A 55 -7.93 3.39 -6.19
CA ARG A 55 -9.28 2.86 -6.19
C ARG A 55 -10.28 3.71 -5.39
N GLN A 56 -9.88 4.23 -4.23
CA GLN A 56 -10.73 5.01 -3.34
C GLN A 56 -11.05 6.39 -3.90
N GLN A 57 -10.11 6.96 -4.66
CA GLN A 57 -10.26 8.27 -5.29
C GLN A 57 -11.02 8.22 -6.62
N CYS A 58 -11.04 7.06 -7.28
CA CYS A 58 -11.62 6.90 -8.61
C CYS A 58 -13.16 6.87 -8.58
N THR A 59 -13.82 7.68 -9.43
CA THR A 59 -15.28 7.68 -9.63
C THR A 59 -15.74 6.61 -10.61
N ASN A 60 -14.83 5.78 -11.12
CA ASN A 60 -15.13 4.65 -11.98
C ASN A 60 -15.91 5.07 -13.26
N ARG A 61 -17.00 4.37 -13.59
CA ARG A 61 -17.84 4.64 -14.77
C ARG A 61 -18.52 6.01 -14.74
N GLN A 62 -18.55 6.70 -13.60
CA GLN A 62 -19.11 8.04 -13.48
C GLN A 62 -18.11 9.15 -13.80
N CYS A 63 -16.82 8.82 -13.94
CA CYS A 63 -15.78 9.76 -14.31
C CYS A 63 -16.04 10.37 -15.68
N SER A 64 -15.94 11.69 -15.78
CA SER A 64 -16.09 12.43 -17.04
C SER A 64 -15.11 11.99 -18.14
N PHE A 65 -13.99 11.39 -17.76
CA PHE A 65 -12.94 10.90 -18.64
C PHE A 65 -12.88 9.38 -18.78
N PHE A 66 -13.90 8.65 -18.29
CA PHE A 66 -13.89 7.18 -18.26
C PHE A 66 -13.55 6.54 -19.62
N SER A 67 -14.13 7.05 -20.72
CA SER A 67 -13.91 6.52 -22.07
C SER A 67 -12.49 6.76 -22.63
N GLN A 68 -11.70 7.62 -21.99
CA GLN A 68 -10.33 7.94 -22.36
C GLN A 68 -9.33 7.51 -21.27
N CYS A 69 -9.83 6.84 -20.22
CA CYS A 69 -9.01 6.48 -19.07
C CYS A 69 -7.99 5.39 -19.44
N PRO A 70 -6.67 5.65 -19.29
CA PRO A 70 -5.63 4.67 -19.57
C PRO A 70 -5.79 3.38 -18.78
N PHE A 71 -6.15 3.50 -17.50
CA PHE A 71 -6.36 2.36 -16.61
C PHE A 71 -7.48 1.43 -17.11
N PHE A 72 -8.65 1.98 -17.43
CA PHE A 72 -9.77 1.16 -17.92
C PHE A 72 -9.51 0.60 -19.32
N THR A 73 -8.86 1.37 -20.20
CA THR A 73 -8.44 0.87 -21.52
C THR A 73 -7.46 -0.31 -21.40
N ALA A 74 -6.50 -0.23 -20.47
CA ALA A 74 -5.58 -1.34 -20.22
C ALA A 74 -6.31 -2.56 -19.62
N ARG A 75 -7.27 -2.33 -18.71
CA ARG A 75 -8.04 -3.39 -18.07
C ARG A 75 -8.98 -4.13 -19.04
N GLU A 76 -9.65 -3.42 -19.95
CA GLU A 76 -10.50 -4.04 -20.98
C GLU A 76 -9.71 -5.00 -21.87
N ARG A 77 -8.41 -4.76 -22.08
CA ARG A 77 -7.56 -5.67 -22.86
C ARG A 77 -7.26 -7.00 -22.14
N LEU A 78 -7.41 -7.06 -20.81
CA LEU A 78 -7.18 -8.30 -20.07
C LEU A 78 -8.18 -9.38 -20.44
N ASP A 79 -9.39 -9.02 -20.84
CA ASP A 79 -10.44 -9.94 -21.28
C ASP A 79 -10.17 -10.52 -22.70
N GLU A 80 -9.23 -9.93 -23.44
CA GLU A 80 -8.91 -10.29 -24.83
C GLU A 80 -7.62 -11.12 -24.97
N VAL A 81 -6.89 -11.36 -23.88
CA VAL A 81 -5.58 -12.02 -23.90
C VAL A 81 -5.60 -13.35 -23.17
N ASP A 82 -4.80 -14.30 -23.66
CA ASP A 82 -4.64 -15.61 -23.01
C ASP A 82 -3.53 -15.63 -21.95
N VAL A 83 -2.60 -14.67 -21.96
CA VAL A 83 -1.47 -14.60 -21.06
C VAL A 83 -1.31 -13.17 -20.52
N ILE A 84 -1.28 -13.05 -19.21
CA ILE A 84 -1.06 -11.80 -18.48
C ILE A 84 0.27 -11.89 -17.74
N VAL A 85 1.18 -10.95 -17.97
CA VAL A 85 2.45 -10.84 -17.23
C VAL A 85 2.37 -9.69 -16.25
N THR A 86 2.60 -10.00 -14.98
CA THR A 86 2.55 -9.02 -13.89
C THR A 86 3.66 -9.27 -12.86
N ASN A 87 3.89 -8.31 -11.97
CA ASN A 87 4.77 -8.51 -10.82
C ASN A 87 4.02 -9.14 -9.62
N HIS A 88 4.78 -9.66 -8.65
CA HIS A 88 4.20 -10.25 -7.44
C HIS A 88 3.38 -9.24 -6.62
N ASP A 89 3.79 -7.96 -6.62
CA ASP A 89 3.12 -6.93 -5.82
C ASP A 89 1.69 -6.67 -6.32
N LEU A 90 1.47 -6.63 -7.65
CA LEU A 90 0.12 -6.49 -8.20
C LEU A 90 -0.73 -7.73 -7.94
N LEU A 91 -0.17 -8.94 -8.10
CA LEU A 91 -0.88 -10.18 -7.77
C LEU A 91 -1.34 -10.18 -6.31
N LEU A 92 -0.43 -9.88 -5.37
CA LEU A 92 -0.73 -9.90 -3.95
C LEU A 92 -1.69 -8.77 -3.54
N ALA A 93 -1.58 -7.59 -4.15
CA ALA A 93 -2.52 -6.48 -3.93
C ALA A 93 -3.93 -6.83 -4.41
N ASP A 94 -4.04 -7.51 -5.54
CA ASP A 94 -5.32 -7.96 -6.08
C ASP A 94 -5.96 -9.03 -5.18
N LEU A 95 -5.18 -10.03 -4.73
CA LEU A 95 -5.62 -11.06 -3.78
C LEU A 95 -6.00 -10.49 -2.40
N ALA A 96 -5.40 -9.38 -1.98
CA ALA A 96 -5.75 -8.71 -0.74
C ALA A 96 -7.06 -7.91 -0.83
N SER A 97 -7.55 -7.64 -2.04
CA SER A 97 -8.77 -6.86 -2.28
C SER A 97 -9.99 -7.78 -2.35
N ASP A 98 -10.98 -7.55 -1.48
CA ASP A 98 -12.21 -8.36 -1.46
C ASP A 98 -13.29 -7.87 -2.46
N GLU A 99 -13.18 -6.66 -3.02
CA GLU A 99 -14.29 -6.05 -3.76
C GLU A 99 -14.09 -5.88 -5.27
N SER A 100 -12.89 -5.80 -5.80
CA SER A 100 -12.68 -5.75 -7.25
C SER A 100 -11.32 -6.30 -7.62
N GLN A 101 -11.31 -7.40 -8.30
CA GLN A 101 -10.11 -8.00 -8.87
C GLN A 101 -9.75 -7.29 -10.17
N ILE A 102 -8.48 -6.95 -10.32
CA ILE A 102 -7.90 -6.46 -11.58
C ILE A 102 -7.61 -7.65 -12.49
N LEU A 103 -7.08 -8.72 -11.89
CA LEU A 103 -6.71 -9.96 -12.56
C LEU A 103 -7.91 -10.91 -12.65
N PRO A 104 -7.90 -11.87 -13.59
CA PRO A 104 -8.92 -12.92 -13.63
C PRO A 104 -8.97 -13.73 -12.33
N ALA A 105 -10.15 -14.27 -12.03
CA ALA A 105 -10.38 -15.04 -10.81
C ALA A 105 -9.40 -16.23 -10.71
N PRO A 106 -8.90 -16.56 -9.51
CA PRO A 106 -7.96 -17.66 -9.31
C PRO A 106 -8.47 -18.99 -9.84
N GLU A 107 -9.76 -19.26 -9.76
CA GLU A 107 -10.40 -20.51 -10.21
C GLU A 107 -10.28 -20.72 -11.72
N GLU A 108 -10.09 -19.64 -12.47
CA GLU A 108 -9.98 -19.67 -13.94
C GLU A 108 -8.53 -19.47 -14.41
N THR A 109 -7.58 -19.35 -13.45
CA THR A 109 -6.22 -18.93 -13.76
C THR A 109 -5.19 -20.02 -13.44
N LEU A 110 -4.27 -20.23 -14.39
CA LEU A 110 -3.03 -20.99 -14.18
C LEU A 110 -1.89 -20.03 -13.91
N TYR A 111 -1.26 -20.15 -12.75
CA TYR A 111 -0.17 -19.27 -12.35
C TYR A 111 1.20 -19.85 -12.69
N VAL A 112 2.08 -19.04 -13.27
CA VAL A 112 3.51 -19.33 -13.38
C VAL A 112 4.24 -18.22 -12.60
N ILE A 113 4.76 -18.58 -11.43
CA ILE A 113 5.40 -17.62 -10.50
C ILE A 113 6.90 -17.84 -10.58
N ASP A 114 7.58 -16.93 -11.27
CA ASP A 114 9.03 -16.90 -11.32
C ASP A 114 9.60 -16.18 -10.09
N GLU A 115 10.84 -16.53 -9.71
CA GLU A 115 11.49 -16.07 -8.49
C GLU A 115 10.59 -16.23 -7.24
N ALA A 116 9.89 -17.36 -7.17
CA ALA A 116 8.90 -17.63 -6.13
C ALA A 116 9.47 -17.64 -4.70
N HIS A 117 10.80 -17.68 -4.55
CA HIS A 117 11.47 -17.51 -3.27
C HIS A 117 11.21 -16.14 -2.61
N HIS A 118 10.81 -15.12 -3.39
CA HIS A 118 10.42 -13.81 -2.86
C HIS A 118 8.95 -13.72 -2.44
N LEU A 119 8.11 -14.68 -2.83
CA LEU A 119 6.65 -14.54 -2.67
C LEU A 119 6.22 -14.41 -1.21
N ALA A 120 6.81 -15.17 -0.30
CA ALA A 120 6.48 -15.07 1.13
C ALA A 120 6.85 -13.71 1.73
N ASP A 121 8.02 -13.15 1.37
CA ASP A 121 8.45 -11.84 1.84
C ASP A 121 7.58 -10.72 1.28
N LYS A 122 7.24 -10.79 0.01
CA LYS A 122 6.31 -9.87 -0.65
C LYS A 122 4.92 -9.94 -0.03
N ALA A 123 4.43 -11.14 0.26
CA ALA A 123 3.16 -11.36 0.93
C ALA A 123 3.16 -10.74 2.35
N ARG A 124 4.22 -10.96 3.14
CA ARG A 124 4.36 -10.29 4.44
C ARG A 124 4.30 -8.76 4.33
N GLY A 125 4.97 -8.19 3.33
CA GLY A 125 4.92 -6.76 3.05
C GLY A 125 3.53 -6.27 2.68
N GLN A 126 2.79 -7.02 1.87
CA GLN A 126 1.44 -6.67 1.43
C GLN A 126 0.42 -6.64 2.57
N TRP A 127 0.52 -7.59 3.50
CA TRP A 127 -0.37 -7.66 4.68
C TRP A 127 0.20 -6.98 5.93
N ALA A 128 1.33 -6.29 5.82
CA ALA A 128 1.88 -5.47 6.88
C ALA A 128 1.07 -4.19 7.07
N GLY A 129 0.91 -3.77 8.33
CA GLY A 129 0.41 -2.46 8.68
C GLY A 129 1.57 -1.53 9.02
N PHE A 130 1.47 -0.29 8.57
CA PHE A 130 2.41 0.79 8.87
C PHE A 130 1.68 2.10 9.07
N LEU A 131 2.13 2.90 10.05
CA LEU A 131 1.56 4.21 10.31
C LEU A 131 2.64 5.17 10.85
N ALA A 132 2.68 6.37 10.27
CA ALA A 132 3.43 7.51 10.78
C ALA A 132 2.51 8.36 11.66
N SER A 133 2.88 8.54 12.94
CA SER A 133 2.00 9.15 13.96
C SER A 133 1.60 10.58 13.61
N THR A 134 2.53 11.40 13.13
CA THR A 134 2.28 12.80 12.75
C THR A 134 1.27 12.89 11.62
N SER A 135 1.50 12.12 10.53
CA SER A 135 0.59 12.12 9.37
C SER A 135 -0.81 11.62 9.72
N HIS A 136 -0.94 10.65 10.64
CA HIS A 136 -2.25 10.15 11.05
C HIS A 136 -2.97 11.15 11.97
N ARG A 137 -2.24 11.77 12.89
CA ARG A 137 -2.77 12.84 13.75
C ARG A 137 -3.31 14.01 12.92
N GLU A 138 -2.56 14.42 11.91
CA GLU A 138 -2.97 15.46 10.97
C GLU A 138 -4.23 15.05 10.21
N LEU A 139 -4.31 13.81 9.74
CA LEU A 139 -5.49 13.27 9.05
C LEU A 139 -6.75 13.39 9.93
N LEU A 140 -6.67 12.97 11.19
CA LEU A 140 -7.80 13.05 12.13
C LEU A 140 -8.20 14.48 12.43
N ALA A 141 -7.22 15.38 12.61
CA ALA A 141 -7.47 16.81 12.86
C ALA A 141 -8.11 17.52 11.65
N GLN A 142 -7.87 17.04 10.44
CA GLN A 142 -8.36 17.64 9.21
C GLN A 142 -9.80 17.23 8.83
N LEU A 143 -10.37 16.21 9.46
CA LEU A 143 -11.70 15.69 9.10
C LEU A 143 -12.81 16.72 9.22
N GLU A 144 -12.80 17.52 10.27
CA GLU A 144 -13.79 18.58 10.50
C GLU A 144 -13.68 19.69 9.46
N ASP A 145 -12.46 20.17 9.21
CA ASP A 145 -12.19 21.21 8.21
C ASP A 145 -12.58 20.75 6.80
N CYS A 146 -12.27 19.51 6.45
CA CYS A 146 -12.69 18.91 5.18
C CYS A 146 -14.21 18.90 5.01
N TYR A 147 -14.93 18.53 6.05
CA TYR A 147 -16.39 18.52 6.04
C TYR A 147 -16.99 19.93 5.90
N GLU A 148 -16.47 20.93 6.62
CA GLU A 148 -16.95 22.32 6.50
C GLU A 148 -16.65 22.93 5.13
N GLN A 149 -15.46 22.68 4.56
CA GLN A 149 -15.13 23.11 3.21
C GLN A 149 -16.04 22.44 2.15
N THR A 150 -16.36 21.15 2.33
CA THR A 150 -17.29 20.43 1.48
C THR A 150 -18.67 21.09 1.48
N LYS A 151 -19.21 21.44 2.65
CA LYS A 151 -20.50 22.16 2.73
C LYS A 151 -20.47 23.48 1.97
N SER A 152 -19.40 24.27 2.17
CA SER A 152 -19.27 25.55 1.45
C SER A 152 -19.27 25.35 -0.07
N ARG A 153 -18.49 24.40 -0.58
CA ARG A 153 -18.41 24.11 -2.01
C ARG A 153 -19.74 23.61 -2.61
N LEU A 154 -20.50 22.81 -1.87
CA LEU A 154 -21.82 22.34 -2.30
C LEU A 154 -22.83 23.49 -2.36
N ILE A 155 -22.82 24.42 -1.39
CA ILE A 155 -23.65 25.62 -1.40
C ILE A 155 -23.29 26.51 -2.58
N ASP A 156 -22.02 26.76 -2.82
CA ASP A 156 -21.53 27.56 -3.95
C ASP A 156 -21.91 26.97 -5.32
N ALA A 157 -22.00 25.63 -5.38
CA ALA A 157 -22.48 24.90 -6.57
C ALA A 157 -24.01 24.77 -6.67
N SER A 158 -24.80 25.38 -5.75
CA SER A 158 -26.25 25.24 -5.65
C SER A 158 -26.73 23.79 -5.47
N LEU A 159 -26.01 23.04 -4.63
CA LEU A 159 -26.29 21.66 -4.23
C LEU A 159 -26.70 21.57 -2.75
N ASP A 160 -27.53 22.52 -2.26
CA ASP A 160 -27.93 22.66 -0.85
C ASP A 160 -28.65 21.42 -0.31
N GLU A 161 -29.36 20.67 -1.14
CA GLU A 161 -30.04 19.43 -0.75
C GLU A 161 -29.00 18.39 -0.26
N LEU A 162 -27.87 18.26 -0.95
CA LEU A 162 -26.79 17.33 -0.54
C LEU A 162 -26.17 17.73 0.79
N VAL A 163 -26.06 19.02 1.10
CA VAL A 163 -25.60 19.48 2.42
C VAL A 163 -26.50 18.95 3.53
N SER A 164 -27.81 18.98 3.30
CA SER A 164 -28.80 18.48 4.26
C SER A 164 -28.71 16.96 4.41
N GLU A 165 -28.49 16.23 3.34
CA GLU A 165 -28.31 14.77 3.35
C GLU A 165 -27.03 14.39 4.11
N LEU A 166 -25.92 15.05 3.83
CA LEU A 166 -24.66 14.82 4.53
C LEU A 166 -24.76 15.15 6.03
N ALA A 167 -25.48 16.21 6.40
CA ALA A 167 -25.65 16.63 7.79
C ALA A 167 -26.47 15.63 8.63
N VAL A 168 -27.45 14.98 8.03
CA VAL A 168 -28.27 13.95 8.70
C VAL A 168 -27.45 12.67 8.96
N GLN A 169 -26.50 12.36 8.10
CA GLN A 169 -25.74 11.12 8.16
C GLN A 169 -24.54 11.19 9.12
N THR A 170 -24.04 12.39 9.49
CA THR A 170 -22.73 12.49 10.14
C THR A 170 -22.72 13.25 11.47
N LYS A 171 -22.31 12.54 12.53
CA LYS A 171 -21.76 13.12 13.76
C LYS A 171 -20.23 13.25 13.63
N LEU A 172 -19.75 13.54 12.43
CA LEU A 172 -18.33 13.48 12.09
C LEU A 172 -17.44 14.33 13.02
N PRO A 173 -17.77 15.61 13.33
CA PRO A 173 -16.89 16.41 14.20
C PRO A 173 -16.67 15.79 15.59
N ALA A 174 -17.75 15.30 16.21
CA ALA A 174 -17.65 14.66 17.53
C ALA A 174 -16.88 13.32 17.47
N ALA A 175 -17.09 12.52 16.40
CA ALA A 175 -16.37 11.29 16.20
C ALA A 175 -14.88 11.53 15.91
N ALA A 176 -14.54 12.55 15.11
CA ALA A 176 -13.17 12.94 14.80
C ALA A 176 -12.42 13.41 16.07
N ALA A 177 -13.05 14.26 16.88
CA ALA A 177 -12.49 14.71 18.16
C ALA A 177 -12.21 13.54 19.11
N ASN A 178 -13.15 12.59 19.22
CA ASN A 178 -12.94 11.37 20.03
C ASN A 178 -11.82 10.48 19.48
N GLY A 179 -11.78 10.29 18.15
CA GLY A 179 -10.71 9.57 17.49
C GLY A 179 -9.34 10.17 17.74
N LEU A 180 -9.22 11.49 17.59
CA LEU A 180 -7.98 12.24 17.86
C LEU A 180 -7.54 12.12 19.33
N GLN A 181 -8.47 12.28 20.27
CA GLN A 181 -8.18 12.13 21.69
C GLN A 181 -7.67 10.74 22.04
N THR A 182 -8.33 9.69 21.53
CA THR A 182 -7.91 8.29 21.75
C THR A 182 -6.56 8.02 21.09
N PHE A 183 -6.33 8.55 19.89
CA PHE A 183 -5.04 8.43 19.21
C PHE A 183 -3.90 9.07 20.03
N ASP A 184 -4.11 10.28 20.56
CA ASP A 184 -3.12 10.95 21.41
C ASP A 184 -2.84 10.14 22.69
N GLN A 185 -3.85 9.48 23.29
CA GLN A 185 -3.68 8.59 24.45
C GLN A 185 -2.85 7.34 24.09
N VAL A 186 -3.16 6.65 23.00
CA VAL A 186 -2.38 5.50 22.52
C VAL A 186 -0.95 5.95 22.20
N GLY A 187 -0.77 7.08 21.53
CA GLY A 187 0.54 7.65 21.24
C GLY A 187 1.40 7.89 22.49
N LEU A 188 0.80 8.34 23.59
CA LEU A 188 1.51 8.51 24.87
C LEU A 188 1.93 7.16 25.47
N LEU A 189 1.08 6.13 25.40
CA LEU A 189 1.42 4.77 25.84
C LEU A 189 2.59 4.20 25.03
N LEU A 190 2.55 4.33 23.71
CA LEU A 190 3.60 3.84 22.82
C LEU A 190 4.93 4.58 23.03
N ARG A 191 4.91 5.89 23.28
CA ARG A 191 6.13 6.65 23.62
C ARG A 191 6.76 6.23 24.94
N GLY A 192 6.02 5.60 25.84
CA GLY A 192 6.57 5.01 27.07
C GLY A 192 7.65 3.95 26.82
N PHE A 193 7.71 3.36 25.62
CA PHE A 193 8.73 2.37 25.23
C PHE A 193 10.01 3.01 24.62
N GLU A 194 10.07 4.33 24.48
CA GLU A 194 11.22 5.02 23.87
C GLU A 194 12.53 4.80 24.65
N ASP A 195 12.46 4.79 25.98
CA ASP A 195 13.63 4.55 26.84
C ASP A 195 14.18 3.10 26.75
N GLU A 196 13.35 2.17 26.29
CA GLU A 196 13.72 0.76 26.09
C GLU A 196 14.20 0.48 24.64
N ALA A 197 14.12 1.47 23.76
CA ALA A 197 14.48 1.32 22.35
C ALA A 197 16.00 1.23 22.16
N THR A 198 16.42 0.44 21.17
CA THR A 198 17.83 0.26 20.81
C THR A 198 18.16 0.94 19.49
N ALA A 199 19.35 1.48 19.35
CA ALA A 199 19.77 2.15 18.11
C ALA A 199 19.76 1.20 16.91
N GLN A 200 19.11 1.63 15.83
CA GLN A 200 19.03 0.93 14.55
C GLN A 200 19.22 1.97 13.43
N GLY A 201 20.44 2.15 12.95
CA GLY A 201 20.76 3.21 11.98
C GLY A 201 20.48 4.60 12.56
N ASP A 202 19.61 5.38 11.89
CA ASP A 202 19.24 6.74 12.29
C ASP A 202 18.01 6.80 13.22
N ALA A 203 17.42 5.64 13.59
CA ALA A 203 16.26 5.52 14.46
C ALA A 203 16.56 4.70 15.72
N PHE A 204 15.75 4.87 16.75
CA PHE A 204 15.70 3.99 17.91
C PHE A 204 14.50 3.06 17.75
N GLN A 205 14.72 1.75 17.84
CA GLN A 205 13.69 0.76 17.62
C GLN A 205 13.38 -0.02 18.91
N HIS A 206 12.11 -0.08 19.27
CA HIS A 206 11.58 -1.01 20.27
C HIS A 206 10.85 -2.16 19.58
N ARG A 207 11.27 -3.41 19.85
CA ARG A 207 10.62 -4.62 19.33
C ARG A 207 9.92 -5.33 20.46
N PHE A 208 8.63 -5.58 20.29
CA PHE A 208 7.86 -6.39 21.23
C PHE A 208 8.30 -7.85 21.14
N VAL A 209 8.82 -8.40 22.25
CA VAL A 209 9.33 -9.76 22.31
C VAL A 209 8.21 -10.76 22.03
N GLY A 210 8.41 -11.66 21.08
CA GLY A 210 7.35 -12.58 20.63
C GLY A 210 6.17 -11.89 19.95
N GLY A 211 6.25 -10.58 19.71
CA GLY A 211 5.12 -9.77 19.24
C GLY A 211 4.10 -9.44 20.32
N GLU A 212 4.32 -9.85 21.57
CA GLU A 212 3.36 -9.70 22.68
C GLU A 212 3.30 -8.25 23.17
N ILE A 213 2.08 -7.74 23.34
CA ILE A 213 1.78 -6.46 23.99
C ILE A 213 0.89 -6.72 25.20
N ASP A 214 0.92 -5.83 26.19
CA ASP A 214 0.05 -5.99 27.36
C ASP A 214 -1.44 -5.77 27.01
N ASP A 215 -2.32 -6.38 27.81
CA ASP A 215 -3.77 -6.36 27.58
C ASP A 215 -4.36 -4.94 27.57
N ALA A 216 -3.77 -4.00 28.33
CA ALA A 216 -4.27 -2.64 28.40
C ALA A 216 -3.94 -1.90 27.10
N LEU A 217 -2.72 -1.99 26.59
CA LEU A 217 -2.33 -1.42 25.29
C LEU A 217 -3.13 -2.07 24.16
N ALA A 218 -3.30 -3.40 24.19
CA ALA A 218 -4.11 -4.13 23.20
C ALA A 218 -5.54 -3.60 23.14
N ALA A 219 -6.18 -3.43 24.31
CA ALA A 219 -7.55 -2.91 24.39
C ALA A 219 -7.67 -1.49 23.83
N GLU A 220 -6.71 -0.61 24.13
CA GLU A 220 -6.71 0.77 23.61
C GLU A 220 -6.47 0.80 22.08
N CYS A 221 -5.60 -0.05 21.54
CA CYS A 221 -5.39 -0.18 20.10
C CYS A 221 -6.66 -0.69 19.39
N LEU A 222 -7.36 -1.68 19.95
CA LEU A 222 -8.63 -2.19 19.42
C LEU A 222 -9.76 -1.14 19.52
N ASN A 223 -9.80 -0.37 20.59
CA ASN A 223 -10.72 0.75 20.73
C ASN A 223 -10.48 1.80 19.64
N LEU A 224 -9.21 2.16 19.42
CA LEU A 224 -8.81 3.10 18.36
C LEU A 224 -9.13 2.56 16.96
N ALA A 225 -8.92 1.27 16.72
CA ALA A 225 -9.34 0.61 15.48
C ALA A 225 -10.84 0.80 15.21
N GLY A 226 -11.68 0.51 16.20
CA GLY A 226 -13.13 0.66 16.07
C GLY A 226 -13.60 2.11 15.92
N LEU A 227 -12.88 3.09 16.48
CA LEU A 227 -13.14 4.52 16.26
C LEU A 227 -12.77 4.93 14.84
N THR A 228 -11.60 4.50 14.37
CA THR A 228 -11.11 4.79 13.01
C THR A 228 -11.98 4.14 11.93
N GLU A 229 -12.43 2.91 12.13
CA GLU A 229 -13.41 2.23 11.26
C GLU A 229 -14.74 3.00 11.15
N ARG A 230 -15.24 3.51 12.27
CA ARG A 230 -16.46 4.35 12.24
C ARG A 230 -16.25 5.64 11.46
N LEU A 231 -15.09 6.28 11.58
CA LEU A 231 -14.76 7.47 10.79
C LEU A 231 -14.65 7.13 9.30
N GLU A 232 -14.00 6.02 8.96
CA GLU A 232 -13.95 5.50 7.59
C GLU A 232 -15.35 5.29 7.01
N GLN A 233 -16.23 4.59 7.73
CA GLN A 233 -17.61 4.34 7.31
C GLN A 233 -18.41 5.63 7.11
N MET A 234 -18.21 6.63 7.97
CA MET A 234 -18.87 7.94 7.80
C MET A 234 -18.37 8.64 6.53
N MET A 235 -17.06 8.66 6.29
CA MET A 235 -16.47 9.24 5.08
C MET A 235 -16.90 8.48 3.82
N GLN A 236 -16.95 7.16 3.89
CA GLN A 236 -17.40 6.30 2.78
C GLN A 236 -18.89 6.54 2.46
N SER A 237 -19.74 6.67 3.48
CA SER A 237 -21.18 6.99 3.28
C SER A 237 -21.35 8.35 2.64
N ALA A 238 -20.62 9.36 3.11
CA ALA A 238 -20.64 10.70 2.51
C ALA A 238 -20.14 10.67 1.06
N ARG A 239 -19.04 9.97 0.78
CA ARG A 239 -18.51 9.75 -0.57
C ARG A 239 -19.56 9.13 -1.49
N GLN A 240 -20.25 8.08 -1.04
CA GLN A 240 -21.29 7.42 -1.83
C GLN A 240 -22.47 8.36 -2.14
N THR A 241 -22.89 9.20 -1.19
CA THR A 241 -23.94 10.22 -1.42
C THR A 241 -23.52 11.21 -2.51
N LEU A 242 -22.29 11.72 -2.45
CA LEU A 242 -21.75 12.61 -3.47
C LEU A 242 -21.66 11.93 -4.86
N GLU A 243 -21.20 10.69 -4.88
CA GLU A 243 -21.06 9.90 -6.12
C GLU A 243 -22.42 9.64 -6.79
N GLN A 244 -23.47 9.35 -5.99
CA GLN A 244 -24.83 9.13 -6.49
C GLN A 244 -25.47 10.40 -7.09
N ALA A 245 -24.98 11.58 -6.73
CA ALA A 245 -25.44 12.84 -7.28
C ALA A 245 -24.84 13.20 -8.65
N ILE A 246 -23.68 12.61 -9.01
CA ILE A 246 -22.97 12.92 -10.26
C ILE A 246 -23.84 12.78 -11.53
N PRO A 247 -24.67 11.70 -11.71
CA PRO A 247 -25.45 11.52 -12.93
C PRO A 247 -26.48 12.62 -13.18
N GLY A 248 -27.01 13.25 -12.11
CA GLY A 248 -28.02 14.29 -12.18
C GLY A 248 -27.46 15.72 -12.28
N ALA A 249 -26.14 15.89 -12.15
CA ALA A 249 -25.47 17.16 -12.06
C ALA A 249 -25.20 17.78 -13.45
N ASP A 250 -25.22 19.11 -13.53
CA ASP A 250 -24.72 19.84 -14.69
C ASP A 250 -23.19 19.78 -14.78
N ALA A 251 -22.60 20.34 -15.85
CA ALA A 251 -21.15 20.25 -16.09
C ALA A 251 -20.30 20.91 -14.99
N ALA A 252 -20.75 22.03 -14.41
CA ALA A 252 -20.04 22.73 -13.35
C ALA A 252 -20.15 21.99 -12.01
N GLN A 253 -21.38 21.54 -11.67
CA GLN A 253 -21.65 20.74 -10.49
C GLN A 253 -20.89 19.42 -10.51
N ARG A 254 -20.81 18.78 -11.67
CA ARG A 254 -20.07 17.51 -11.85
C ARG A 254 -18.60 17.66 -11.49
N VAL A 255 -17.92 18.71 -11.94
CA VAL A 255 -16.51 18.99 -11.59
C VAL A 255 -16.33 19.09 -10.07
N VAL A 256 -17.25 19.79 -9.40
CA VAL A 256 -17.22 19.92 -7.94
C VAL A 256 -17.42 18.55 -7.27
N LEU A 257 -18.44 17.79 -7.69
CA LEU A 257 -18.73 16.47 -7.11
C LEU A 257 -17.59 15.47 -7.31
N GLU A 258 -17.03 15.38 -8.53
CA GLU A 258 -15.88 14.50 -8.81
C GLU A 258 -14.66 14.85 -7.94
N SER A 259 -14.38 16.14 -7.77
CA SER A 259 -13.31 16.62 -6.88
C SER A 259 -13.57 16.24 -5.42
N LEU A 260 -14.79 16.40 -4.91
CA LEU A 260 -15.19 16.01 -3.57
C LEU A 260 -15.06 14.49 -3.36
N VAL A 261 -15.55 13.68 -4.30
CA VAL A 261 -15.44 12.21 -4.24
C VAL A 261 -13.98 11.78 -4.14
N THR A 262 -13.08 12.40 -4.90
CA THR A 262 -11.64 12.12 -4.84
C THR A 262 -11.04 12.42 -3.45
N VAL A 263 -11.37 13.58 -2.87
CA VAL A 263 -10.89 13.96 -1.53
C VAL A 263 -11.42 13.00 -0.45
N PHE A 264 -12.72 12.70 -0.47
CA PHE A 264 -13.29 11.74 0.47
C PHE A 264 -12.67 10.34 0.31
N GLY A 265 -12.40 9.92 -0.92
CA GLY A 265 -11.69 8.68 -1.21
C GLY A 265 -10.31 8.61 -0.56
N THR A 266 -9.55 9.71 -0.59
CA THR A 266 -8.25 9.80 0.10
C THR A 266 -8.39 9.56 1.61
N PHE A 267 -9.38 10.18 2.26
CA PHE A 267 -9.64 9.96 3.68
C PHE A 267 -10.06 8.52 3.96
N VAL A 268 -10.98 7.95 3.17
CA VAL A 268 -11.43 6.56 3.31
C VAL A 268 -10.23 5.60 3.24
N GLY A 269 -9.38 5.71 2.23
CA GLY A 269 -8.21 4.83 2.09
C GLY A 269 -7.22 4.94 3.26
N ARG A 270 -6.93 6.15 3.71
CA ARG A 270 -6.00 6.38 4.84
C ARG A 270 -6.59 5.92 6.17
N LEU A 271 -7.87 6.17 6.43
CA LEU A 271 -8.56 5.70 7.63
C LEU A 271 -8.65 4.17 7.65
N GLY A 272 -8.99 3.53 6.54
CA GLY A 272 -9.06 2.09 6.43
C GLY A 272 -7.71 1.41 6.69
N SER A 273 -6.63 1.95 6.11
CA SER A 273 -5.27 1.46 6.37
C SER A 273 -4.88 1.60 7.85
N ALA A 274 -5.22 2.73 8.48
CA ALA A 274 -4.96 2.95 9.90
C ALA A 274 -5.80 2.03 10.80
N ALA A 275 -7.08 1.86 10.51
CA ALA A 275 -7.96 0.95 11.25
C ALA A 275 -7.45 -0.50 11.19
N ASN A 276 -7.00 -0.92 10.01
CA ASN A 276 -6.40 -2.24 9.83
C ASN A 276 -5.13 -2.40 10.67
N LEU A 277 -4.21 -1.42 10.64
CA LEU A 277 -3.01 -1.46 11.50
C LEU A 277 -3.37 -1.60 12.98
N TRP A 278 -4.26 -0.76 13.50
CA TRP A 278 -4.62 -0.78 14.92
C TRP A 278 -5.30 -2.09 15.32
N ARG A 279 -6.10 -2.67 14.42
CA ARG A 279 -6.68 -4.00 14.62
C ARG A 279 -5.60 -5.08 14.68
N LEU A 280 -4.68 -5.10 13.70
CA LEU A 280 -3.56 -6.05 13.67
C LEU A 280 -2.63 -5.89 14.88
N PHE A 281 -2.37 -4.65 15.29
CA PHE A 281 -1.49 -4.35 16.41
C PHE A 281 -2.09 -4.77 17.75
N GLY A 282 -3.41 -4.56 17.94
CA GLY A 282 -4.13 -4.88 19.17
C GLY A 282 -4.68 -6.31 19.24
N ALA A 283 -4.76 -7.04 18.14
CA ALA A 283 -5.34 -8.39 18.14
C ALA A 283 -4.39 -9.43 18.77
N ALA A 284 -4.96 -10.41 19.46
CA ALA A 284 -4.21 -11.55 19.97
C ALA A 284 -3.80 -12.49 18.83
N ASP A 285 -2.61 -13.08 18.94
CA ASP A 285 -2.06 -14.01 17.95
C ASP A 285 -2.91 -15.27 17.73
N GLU A 286 -3.69 -15.66 18.73
CA GLU A 286 -4.64 -16.79 18.64
C GLU A 286 -5.75 -16.54 17.59
N GLN A 287 -6.04 -15.28 17.30
CA GLN A 287 -7.11 -14.88 16.35
C GLN A 287 -6.62 -14.69 14.92
N GLN A 288 -5.37 -14.25 14.74
CA GLN A 288 -4.83 -13.88 13.43
C GLN A 288 -3.46 -14.50 13.10
N GLY A 289 -2.94 -15.34 13.98
CA GLY A 289 -1.59 -15.89 13.88
C GLY A 289 -0.51 -14.92 14.39
N PRO A 290 0.73 -15.42 14.54
CA PRO A 290 1.82 -14.66 15.14
C PRO A 290 2.17 -13.44 14.30
N SER A 291 2.28 -12.29 14.96
CA SER A 291 2.62 -11.01 14.32
C SER A 291 3.86 -10.40 14.97
N ALA A 292 4.74 -9.85 14.15
CA ALA A 292 5.84 -9.02 14.63
C ALA A 292 5.34 -7.58 14.78
N ARG A 293 5.57 -6.99 15.95
CA ARG A 293 5.20 -5.61 16.30
C ARG A 293 6.45 -4.86 16.71
N TRP A 294 6.61 -3.65 16.19
CA TRP A 294 7.72 -2.78 16.60
C TRP A 294 7.40 -1.32 16.42
N LEU A 295 8.16 -0.49 17.09
CA LEU A 295 8.09 0.97 17.04
C LEU A 295 9.45 1.52 16.61
N ASP A 296 9.46 2.46 15.68
CA ASP A 296 10.65 3.22 15.34
C ASP A 296 10.47 4.66 15.82
N PHE A 297 11.41 5.12 16.64
CA PHE A 297 11.45 6.48 17.17
C PHE A 297 12.51 7.27 16.41
N THR A 298 12.08 8.33 15.76
CA THR A 298 12.96 9.35 15.19
C THR A 298 12.75 10.66 15.93
N PRO A 299 13.61 11.68 15.78
CA PRO A 299 13.42 12.97 16.47
C PRO A 299 12.05 13.62 16.19
N ASP A 300 11.49 13.38 15.01
CA ASP A 300 10.28 14.06 14.55
C ASP A 300 9.05 13.14 14.46
N GLU A 301 9.24 11.80 14.54
CA GLU A 301 8.19 10.85 14.20
C GLU A 301 8.24 9.58 15.06
N LEU A 302 7.06 9.06 15.40
CA LEU A 302 6.86 7.70 15.87
C LEU A 302 6.22 6.90 14.74
N LEU A 303 6.89 5.83 14.31
CA LEU A 303 6.40 4.90 13.31
C LEU A 303 5.92 3.62 14.00
N VAL A 304 4.71 3.22 13.71
CA VAL A 304 4.09 2.00 14.27
C VAL A 304 4.02 0.95 13.18
N HIS A 305 4.51 -0.24 13.48
CA HIS A 305 4.59 -1.34 12.53
C HIS A 305 3.97 -2.62 13.10
N CYS A 306 3.22 -3.31 12.25
CA CYS A 306 2.75 -4.67 12.53
C CYS A 306 2.78 -5.48 11.23
N THR A 307 3.37 -6.69 11.29
CA THR A 307 3.41 -7.57 10.12
C THR A 307 3.14 -9.02 10.54
N PRO A 308 2.35 -9.78 9.78
CA PRO A 308 2.21 -11.20 10.03
C PRO A 308 3.56 -11.90 9.83
N ILE A 309 3.94 -12.76 10.77
CA ILE A 309 5.15 -13.58 10.62
C ILE A 309 4.91 -14.69 9.61
N ARG A 310 3.71 -15.27 9.64
CA ARG A 310 3.30 -16.34 8.74
C ARG A 310 2.25 -15.83 7.75
N VAL A 311 2.44 -16.16 6.49
CA VAL A 311 1.52 -15.82 5.39
C VAL A 311 0.99 -17.06 4.67
N ASP A 312 1.39 -18.24 5.16
CA ASP A 312 1.01 -19.54 4.62
C ASP A 312 -0.52 -19.73 4.56
N THR A 313 -1.22 -19.45 5.64
CA THR A 313 -2.69 -19.55 5.70
C THR A 313 -3.35 -18.55 4.74
N LEU A 314 -2.86 -17.29 4.72
CA LEU A 314 -3.39 -16.26 3.83
C LEU A 314 -3.21 -16.63 2.34
N LEU A 315 -2.02 -17.11 1.98
CA LEU A 315 -1.75 -17.55 0.60
C LEU A 315 -2.55 -18.83 0.26
N TYR A 316 -2.72 -19.73 1.22
CA TYR A 316 -3.56 -20.91 1.00
C TYR A 316 -5.01 -20.51 0.72
N GLU A 317 -5.61 -19.71 1.57
CA GLU A 317 -7.02 -19.30 1.47
C GLU A 317 -7.29 -18.43 0.25
N LYS A 318 -6.41 -17.49 -0.06
CA LYS A 318 -6.61 -16.50 -1.13
C LYS A 318 -6.14 -16.96 -2.51
N LEU A 319 -5.22 -17.93 -2.58
CA LEU A 319 -4.61 -18.36 -3.84
C LEU A 319 -4.65 -19.88 -4.05
N TRP A 320 -3.93 -20.65 -3.20
CA TRP A 320 -3.69 -22.04 -3.51
C TRP A 320 -4.93 -22.92 -3.45
N SER A 321 -5.86 -22.66 -2.52
CA SER A 321 -7.12 -23.41 -2.41
C SER A 321 -8.10 -23.12 -3.55
N GLN A 322 -7.88 -22.07 -4.31
CA GLN A 322 -8.81 -21.59 -5.32
C GLN A 322 -8.26 -21.72 -6.74
N CYS A 323 -6.95 -21.56 -6.96
CA CYS A 323 -6.39 -21.50 -8.31
C CYS A 323 -6.57 -22.82 -9.10
N ALA A 324 -6.75 -22.68 -10.43
CA ALA A 324 -6.85 -23.82 -11.33
C ALA A 324 -5.55 -24.64 -11.38
N GLY A 325 -4.41 -24.02 -11.07
CA GLY A 325 -3.11 -24.66 -10.96
C GLY A 325 -1.98 -23.64 -10.85
N ALA A 326 -0.83 -24.08 -10.36
CA ALA A 326 0.34 -23.22 -10.21
C ALA A 326 1.65 -23.95 -10.49
N VAL A 327 2.60 -23.23 -11.08
CA VAL A 327 4.00 -23.62 -11.22
C VAL A 327 4.86 -22.53 -10.56
N LEU A 328 5.65 -22.90 -9.57
CA LEU A 328 6.62 -22.03 -8.92
C LEU A 328 8.01 -22.34 -9.43
N THR A 329 8.77 -21.32 -9.82
CA THR A 329 10.13 -21.47 -10.36
C THR A 329 11.08 -20.48 -9.70
N SER A 330 12.30 -20.92 -9.45
CA SER A 330 13.43 -20.09 -9.03
C SER A 330 14.70 -20.96 -8.97
N ALA A 331 15.85 -20.32 -8.86
CA ALA A 331 17.14 -20.98 -8.62
C ALA A 331 17.31 -21.53 -7.19
N THR A 332 16.48 -21.07 -6.22
CA THR A 332 16.72 -21.27 -4.78
C THR A 332 15.49 -21.75 -3.99
N LEU A 333 14.62 -22.57 -4.63
CA LEU A 333 13.41 -23.10 -3.97
C LEU A 333 13.69 -24.30 -3.05
N ALA A 334 14.81 -24.98 -3.22
CA ALA A 334 15.13 -26.19 -2.48
C ALA A 334 16.49 -26.09 -1.77
N VAL A 335 16.58 -26.66 -0.58
CA VAL A 335 17.85 -26.93 0.07
C VAL A 335 18.30 -28.35 -0.28
N GLY A 336 19.22 -28.47 -1.26
CA GLY A 336 19.55 -29.73 -1.87
C GLY A 336 18.40 -30.26 -2.75
N ARG A 337 17.56 -31.15 -2.21
CA ARG A 337 16.34 -31.67 -2.86
C ARG A 337 15.10 -31.53 -1.97
N ASP A 338 15.24 -30.86 -0.85
CA ASP A 338 14.18 -30.66 0.12
C ASP A 338 13.47 -29.32 -0.13
N PHE A 339 12.17 -29.35 -0.36
CA PHE A 339 11.29 -28.19 -0.58
C PHE A 339 10.47 -27.82 0.68
N SER A 340 10.65 -28.49 1.81
CA SER A 340 9.81 -28.32 3.01
C SER A 340 9.73 -26.86 3.46
N MET A 341 10.87 -26.17 3.45
CA MET A 341 10.94 -24.76 3.85
C MET A 341 10.08 -23.85 2.96
N LEU A 342 10.05 -24.11 1.67
CA LEU A 342 9.20 -23.37 0.73
C LEU A 342 7.73 -23.72 0.93
N THR A 343 7.40 -25.03 0.98
CA THR A 343 6.02 -25.50 1.11
C THR A 343 5.37 -24.98 2.40
N GLU A 344 6.10 -25.01 3.51
CA GLU A 344 5.65 -24.46 4.80
C GLU A 344 5.49 -22.95 4.76
N SER A 345 6.45 -22.21 4.18
CA SER A 345 6.42 -20.74 4.16
C SER A 345 5.34 -20.15 3.27
N LEU A 346 4.95 -20.86 2.23
CA LEU A 346 3.92 -20.47 1.28
C LEU A 346 2.56 -21.13 1.53
N GLY A 347 2.46 -22.09 2.45
CA GLY A 347 1.22 -22.85 2.68
C GLY A 347 0.79 -23.70 1.49
N LEU A 348 1.75 -24.27 0.76
CA LEU A 348 1.43 -25.07 -0.41
C LEU A 348 0.72 -26.38 -0.03
N PRO A 349 -0.19 -26.92 -0.89
CA PRO A 349 -0.82 -28.22 -0.66
C PRO A 349 0.19 -29.37 -0.52
N GLU A 350 -0.20 -30.44 0.18
CA GLU A 350 0.69 -31.57 0.46
C GLU A 350 1.06 -32.38 -0.80
N ASP A 351 0.29 -32.30 -1.87
CA ASP A 351 0.45 -33.04 -3.11
C ASP A 351 1.34 -32.31 -4.16
N VAL A 352 2.02 -31.25 -3.77
CA VAL A 352 2.94 -30.51 -4.65
C VAL A 352 4.13 -31.37 -5.05
N VAL A 353 4.44 -31.40 -6.34
CA VAL A 353 5.57 -32.13 -6.90
C VAL A 353 6.78 -31.22 -7.06
N GLY A 354 7.85 -31.49 -6.29
CA GLY A 354 9.13 -30.80 -6.41
C GLY A 354 10.04 -31.41 -7.47
N VAL A 355 10.55 -30.57 -8.37
CA VAL A 355 11.49 -30.98 -9.44
C VAL A 355 12.76 -30.13 -9.37
N VAL A 356 13.92 -30.78 -9.31
CA VAL A 356 15.23 -30.11 -9.39
C VAL A 356 15.80 -30.34 -10.78
N VAL A 357 15.94 -29.26 -11.55
CA VAL A 357 16.60 -29.25 -12.85
C VAL A 357 18.08 -28.94 -12.66
N PRO A 358 19.01 -29.83 -13.05
CA PRO A 358 20.44 -29.55 -12.90
C PRO A 358 20.86 -28.38 -13.78
N SER A 359 21.81 -27.60 -13.28
CA SER A 359 22.41 -26.51 -14.06
C SER A 359 23.12 -27.08 -15.31
N PRO A 360 22.97 -26.44 -16.47
CA PRO A 360 23.74 -26.79 -17.68
C PRO A 360 25.20 -26.35 -17.62
N PHE A 361 25.58 -25.54 -16.62
CA PHE A 361 26.93 -25.02 -16.49
C PHE A 361 27.84 -26.01 -15.76
N ASP A 362 29.03 -26.28 -16.32
CA ASP A 362 30.10 -26.98 -15.62
C ASP A 362 30.89 -25.96 -14.75
N TYR A 363 30.47 -25.79 -13.51
CA TYR A 363 31.10 -24.85 -12.58
C TYR A 363 32.54 -25.20 -12.28
N SER A 364 32.95 -26.46 -12.39
CA SER A 364 34.34 -26.88 -12.17
C SER A 364 35.27 -26.41 -13.30
N ALA A 365 34.74 -26.29 -14.51
CA ALA A 365 35.48 -25.81 -15.67
C ALA A 365 35.30 -24.29 -15.90
N GLN A 366 34.19 -23.73 -15.51
CA GLN A 366 33.79 -22.34 -15.83
C GLN A 366 33.90 -21.38 -14.62
N GLY A 367 34.04 -21.91 -13.40
CA GLY A 367 34.12 -21.13 -12.17
C GLY A 367 35.49 -21.24 -11.51
N GLN A 368 35.95 -20.16 -10.90
CA GLN A 368 37.11 -20.16 -10.03
C GLN A 368 36.77 -19.44 -8.73
N LEU A 369 36.85 -20.17 -7.60
CA LEU A 369 36.73 -19.55 -6.29
C LEU A 369 38.09 -18.97 -5.87
N ARG A 370 38.16 -17.68 -5.62
CA ARG A 370 39.33 -16.99 -5.05
C ARG A 370 38.97 -16.42 -3.68
N ILE A 371 39.76 -16.73 -2.68
CA ILE A 371 39.58 -16.22 -1.31
C ILE A 371 40.79 -15.33 -1.02
N PRO A 372 40.74 -14.02 -1.34
CA PRO A 372 41.85 -13.11 -1.06
C PRO A 372 41.94 -12.88 0.46
N ARG A 373 43.17 -12.59 0.89
CA ARG A 373 43.40 -12.07 2.26
C ARG A 373 43.10 -10.59 2.24
N MET A 374 42.11 -10.17 2.98
CA MET A 374 41.76 -8.77 3.16
C MET A 374 42.37 -8.20 4.42
N SER A 375 42.78 -6.92 4.36
CA SER A 375 43.29 -6.16 5.50
C SER A 375 42.16 -5.50 6.27
N ALA A 376 41.10 -5.06 5.55
CA ALA A 376 39.92 -4.44 6.13
C ALA A 376 38.99 -5.48 6.77
N SER A 377 38.44 -5.15 7.93
CA SER A 377 37.44 -5.98 8.60
C SER A 377 36.10 -5.91 7.82
N PRO A 378 35.39 -7.04 7.67
CA PRO A 378 34.01 -7.01 7.10
C PRO A 378 33.03 -6.12 7.87
N THR A 379 33.31 -5.78 9.13
CA THR A 379 32.53 -4.86 9.95
C THR A 379 32.76 -3.39 9.60
N ASP A 380 33.86 -3.07 8.92
CA ASP A 380 34.11 -1.75 8.34
C ASP A 380 33.75 -1.78 6.85
N ALA A 381 32.47 -1.53 6.55
CA ALA A 381 31.94 -1.64 5.20
C ALA A 381 32.63 -0.68 4.21
N ALA A 382 33.06 0.50 4.66
CA ALA A 382 33.72 1.50 3.80
C ALA A 382 35.12 1.04 3.40
N ALA A 383 35.97 0.70 4.38
CA ALA A 383 37.34 0.22 4.13
C ALA A 383 37.34 -1.12 3.36
N HIS A 384 36.38 -2.01 3.68
CA HIS A 384 36.26 -3.29 2.98
C HIS A 384 35.86 -3.10 1.50
N THR A 385 34.94 -2.18 1.21
CA THR A 385 34.51 -1.87 -0.18
C THR A 385 35.66 -1.20 -0.96
N GLU A 386 36.44 -0.34 -0.33
CA GLU A 386 37.62 0.33 -0.97
C GLU A 386 38.71 -0.65 -1.32
N GLU A 387 38.96 -1.70 -0.52
CA GLU A 387 39.97 -2.72 -0.76
C GLU A 387 39.57 -3.70 -1.89
N LEU A 388 38.29 -3.99 -2.09
CA LEU A 388 37.76 -4.96 -3.07
C LEU A 388 38.31 -4.75 -4.51
N PRO A 389 38.28 -3.54 -5.11
CA PRO A 389 38.72 -3.33 -6.48
C PRO A 389 40.21 -3.69 -6.70
N HIS A 390 41.03 -3.57 -5.65
CA HIS A 390 42.45 -3.89 -5.72
C HIS A 390 42.76 -5.40 -5.71
N LEU A 391 41.77 -6.20 -5.29
CA LEU A 391 41.85 -7.65 -5.20
C LEU A 391 41.22 -8.35 -6.42
N LEU A 392 40.46 -7.62 -7.21
CA LEU A 392 39.85 -8.15 -8.44
C LEU A 392 40.89 -8.18 -9.55
N PRO A 393 41.02 -9.29 -10.32
CA PRO A 393 41.83 -9.30 -11.51
C PRO A 393 41.33 -8.28 -12.53
N PRO A 394 42.17 -7.66 -13.34
CA PRO A 394 41.73 -6.88 -14.47
C PRO A 394 40.86 -7.73 -15.39
N LEU A 395 39.72 -7.19 -15.80
CA LEU A 395 38.80 -7.81 -16.71
C LEU A 395 39.42 -8.01 -18.08
#